data_b70c2ad3bb2db61e30829ec8fa0bc3a6
#
_entry.id   b70c2ad3bb2db61e30829ec8fa0bc3a6
#
_cell.length_a   1.000
_cell.length_b   1.000
_cell.length_c   1.000
_cell.angle_alpha   90.00
_cell.angle_beta   90.00
_cell.angle_gamma   90.00
#
_symmetry.space_group_name_H-M   'P 1'
#
loop_
_entity.id
_entity.type
_entity.pdbx_description
1 polymer ?
#
loop_
_entity_poly.entity_id
_entity_poly.type
_entity_poly.pdbx_seq_one_letter_code
_entity_poly.pdbx_strand_id
1 'polypeptide(L)'
;MLEMKIGSSVSEMNWLEWSSSVISSLAWPVAAVIVACIFRAQISNLLKSVRKFSWGDKTLDFSGNLDKIENVSRTSFAGPLAEQPRKPLPPDDRFQQLLEISPAAAVLDAWIPVENKLRWIGQDHMKAFNASQINSHMYRPLEVRSMLGILLSQEKIDKDSYVIISEMQNLRNSAAHQGDVSAVDAVRFRDLAGQVSAVLDRVQFTNEIK
;
A
#
# COMPACT_ATOMS: atom_id res chain seq x y z
N MET A 1 41.03 51.74 -55.99
CA MET A 1 40.59 50.60 -56.80
C MET A 1 40.49 49.41 -55.89
N LEU A 2 39.30 49.19 -55.41
CA LEU A 2 39.00 48.09 -54.40
C LEU A 2 38.20 47.03 -55.15
N GLU A 3 38.87 45.91 -55.45
CA GLU A 3 38.20 44.74 -56.01
C GLU A 3 37.52 43.96 -54.87
N MET A 4 36.25 43.94 -54.95
CA MET A 4 35.40 43.17 -54.04
C MET A 4 35.21 41.77 -54.66
N LYS A 5 36.00 40.81 -54.17
CA LYS A 5 35.89 39.40 -54.54
C LYS A 5 34.76 38.74 -53.81
N ILE A 6 33.58 38.72 -54.43
CA ILE A 6 32.42 37.94 -53.91
C ILE A 6 32.66 36.50 -54.33
N GLY A 7 33.23 35.72 -53.44
CA GLY A 7 33.32 34.27 -53.56
C GLY A 7 32.07 33.61 -52.98
N SER A 8 31.08 33.37 -53.80
CA SER A 8 29.96 32.50 -53.45
C SER A 8 30.40 31.02 -53.55
N SER A 9 30.94 30.46 -52.52
CA SER A 9 31.04 29.00 -52.43
C SER A 9 29.65 28.44 -52.09
N VAL A 10 28.86 28.20 -53.11
CA VAL A 10 27.73 27.27 -53.01
C VAL A 10 28.38 25.90 -52.81
N SER A 11 28.47 25.43 -51.57
CA SER A 11 28.86 24.06 -51.29
C SER A 11 27.77 23.15 -51.85
N GLU A 12 28.02 22.55 -52.99
CA GLU A 12 27.21 21.47 -53.52
C GLU A 12 27.26 20.36 -52.47
N MET A 13 26.15 20.24 -51.72
CA MET A 13 26.00 19.22 -50.69
C MET A 13 26.06 17.86 -51.39
N ASN A 14 27.17 17.16 -51.20
CA ASN A 14 27.42 15.89 -51.84
C ASN A 14 26.30 14.92 -51.44
N TRP A 15 25.68 14.22 -52.39
CA TRP A 15 24.56 13.32 -52.13
C TRP A 15 24.88 12.29 -51.02
N LEU A 16 26.16 11.94 -50.85
CA LEU A 16 26.68 11.09 -49.79
C LEU A 16 26.55 11.75 -48.39
N GLU A 17 26.85 13.05 -48.27
CA GLU A 17 26.70 13.80 -47.02
C GLU A 17 25.22 13.97 -46.65
N TRP A 18 24.38 14.25 -47.68
CA TRP A 18 22.94 14.33 -47.47
C TRP A 18 22.36 12.99 -47.01
N SER A 19 22.72 11.86 -47.65
CA SER A 19 22.27 10.53 -47.29
C SER A 19 22.76 10.12 -45.88
N SER A 20 23.99 10.44 -45.53
CA SER A 20 24.54 10.21 -44.19
C SER A 20 23.79 11.00 -43.13
N SER A 21 23.47 12.26 -43.38
CA SER A 21 22.69 13.10 -42.46
C SER A 21 21.25 12.58 -42.25
N VAL A 22 20.61 12.14 -43.34
CA VAL A 22 19.26 11.56 -43.29
C VAL A 22 19.27 10.24 -42.52
N ILE A 23 20.24 9.36 -42.76
CA ILE A 23 20.38 8.09 -42.06
C ILE A 23 20.63 8.34 -40.56
N SER A 24 21.52 9.26 -40.21
CA SER A 24 21.80 9.61 -38.82
C SER A 24 20.56 10.16 -38.10
N SER A 25 19.77 10.97 -38.80
CA SER A 25 18.54 11.58 -38.24
C SER A 25 17.42 10.57 -38.05
N LEU A 26 17.33 9.55 -38.93
CA LEU A 26 16.31 8.51 -38.92
C LEU A 26 16.69 7.30 -38.02
N ALA A 27 17.97 7.10 -37.78
CA ALA A 27 18.46 5.94 -36.99
C ALA A 27 17.83 5.87 -35.60
N TRP A 28 17.71 6.98 -34.91
CA TRP A 28 17.12 7.05 -33.59
C TRP A 28 15.61 6.74 -33.57
N PRO A 29 14.76 7.36 -34.41
CA PRO A 29 13.33 7.01 -34.42
C PRO A 29 13.09 5.55 -34.84
N VAL A 30 13.85 5.03 -35.82
CA VAL A 30 13.72 3.63 -36.24
C VAL A 30 14.13 2.67 -35.11
N ALA A 31 15.23 2.93 -34.41
CA ALA A 31 15.65 2.15 -33.26
C ALA A 31 14.57 2.16 -32.15
N ALA A 32 13.99 3.31 -31.87
CA ALA A 32 12.91 3.43 -30.88
C ALA A 32 11.66 2.61 -31.26
N VAL A 33 11.28 2.63 -32.53
CA VAL A 33 10.14 1.82 -33.03
C VAL A 33 10.45 0.32 -32.95
N ILE A 34 11.65 -0.11 -33.29
CA ILE A 34 12.08 -1.51 -33.21
C ILE A 34 12.02 -1.98 -31.75
N VAL A 35 12.57 -1.19 -30.81
CA VAL A 35 12.51 -1.50 -29.37
C VAL A 35 11.06 -1.56 -28.89
N ALA A 36 10.22 -0.62 -29.27
CA ALA A 36 8.81 -0.62 -28.93
C ALA A 36 8.08 -1.86 -29.48
N CYS A 37 8.40 -2.30 -30.70
CA CYS A 37 7.84 -3.52 -31.29
C CYS A 37 8.29 -4.79 -30.57
N ILE A 38 9.57 -4.90 -30.22
CA ILE A 38 10.12 -6.05 -29.47
C ILE A 38 9.46 -6.16 -28.09
N PHE A 39 9.30 -5.04 -27.38
CA PHE A 39 8.72 -5.02 -26.05
C PHE A 39 7.19 -4.96 -26.01
N ARG A 40 6.53 -4.78 -27.17
CA ARG A 40 5.08 -4.65 -27.28
C ARG A 40 4.33 -5.79 -26.58
N ALA A 41 4.77 -7.03 -26.77
CA ALA A 41 4.11 -8.19 -26.17
C ALA A 41 4.30 -8.21 -24.63
N GLN A 42 5.50 -7.84 -24.16
CA GLN A 42 5.80 -7.81 -22.72
C GLN A 42 5.08 -6.63 -22.04
N ILE A 43 5.09 -5.45 -22.67
CA ILE A 43 4.35 -4.27 -22.20
C ILE A 43 2.84 -4.54 -22.22
N SER A 44 2.32 -5.17 -23.26
CA SER A 44 0.90 -5.56 -23.32
C SER A 44 0.51 -6.56 -22.23
N ASN A 45 1.38 -7.53 -21.92
CA ASN A 45 1.15 -8.49 -20.85
C ASN A 45 1.24 -7.84 -19.46
N LEU A 46 2.18 -6.91 -19.26
CA LEU A 46 2.27 -6.10 -18.04
C LEU A 46 1.05 -5.19 -17.90
N LEU A 47 0.63 -4.50 -18.95
CA LEU A 47 -0.57 -3.66 -18.94
C LEU A 47 -1.84 -4.46 -18.71
N LYS A 48 -1.96 -5.67 -19.27
CA LYS A 48 -3.05 -6.59 -18.99
C LYS A 48 -3.03 -7.09 -17.55
N SER A 49 -1.85 -7.34 -16.99
CA SER A 49 -1.68 -7.72 -15.59
C SER A 49 -2.04 -6.56 -14.65
N VAL A 50 -1.57 -5.35 -14.94
CA VAL A 50 -1.94 -4.13 -14.19
C VAL A 50 -3.43 -3.81 -14.36
N ARG A 51 -3.98 -3.98 -15.56
CA ARG A 51 -5.40 -3.75 -15.84
C ARG A 51 -6.29 -4.79 -15.15
N LYS A 52 -5.87 -6.05 -15.03
CA LYS A 52 -6.55 -7.06 -14.21
C LYS A 52 -6.46 -6.76 -12.71
N PHE A 53 -5.41 -6.06 -12.28
CA PHE A 53 -5.24 -5.67 -10.88
C PHE A 53 -6.01 -4.40 -10.52
N SER A 54 -6.27 -3.51 -11.48
CA SER A 54 -6.88 -2.20 -11.23
C SER A 54 -8.34 -2.08 -11.71
N TRP A 55 -8.82 -2.97 -12.60
CA TRP A 55 -10.16 -2.83 -13.21
C TRP A 55 -10.86 -4.18 -13.43
N GLY A 56 -10.55 -5.18 -12.60
CA GLY A 56 -11.48 -6.27 -12.42
C GLY A 56 -12.66 -5.70 -11.64
N ASP A 57 -13.83 -5.83 -12.17
CA ASP A 57 -15.19 -5.52 -11.69
C ASP A 57 -15.54 -6.15 -10.32
N LYS A 58 -14.60 -6.01 -9.38
CA LYS A 58 -14.79 -6.13 -7.95
C LYS A 58 -14.75 -4.70 -7.42
N THR A 59 -15.87 -4.01 -7.48
CA THR A 59 -16.26 -3.15 -6.38
C THR A 59 -16.02 -4.02 -5.15
N LEU A 60 -14.91 -3.76 -4.43
CA LEU A 60 -14.68 -4.44 -3.17
C LEU A 60 -15.90 -4.07 -2.34
N ASP A 61 -16.86 -5.00 -2.23
CA ASP A 61 -18.02 -4.83 -1.38
C ASP A 61 -17.48 -4.67 0.04
N PHE A 62 -17.30 -3.42 0.44
CA PHE A 62 -16.76 -3.06 1.74
C PHE A 62 -17.60 -3.69 2.84
N SER A 63 -18.92 -3.59 2.73
CA SER A 63 -19.87 -4.17 3.68
C SER A 63 -19.76 -5.69 3.73
N GLY A 64 -19.75 -6.37 2.59
CA GLY A 64 -19.69 -7.85 2.53
C GLY A 64 -18.34 -8.39 3.04
N ASN A 65 -17.26 -7.69 2.83
CA ASN A 65 -15.95 -8.08 3.40
C ASN A 65 -15.89 -7.78 4.89
N LEU A 66 -16.46 -6.68 5.34
CA LEU A 66 -16.55 -6.35 6.76
C LEU A 66 -17.39 -7.40 7.51
N ASP A 67 -18.52 -7.87 6.95
CA ASP A 67 -19.33 -8.95 7.51
C ASP A 67 -18.54 -10.24 7.72
N LYS A 68 -17.71 -10.61 6.75
CA LYS A 68 -16.84 -11.80 6.87
C LYS A 68 -15.85 -11.67 8.02
N ILE A 69 -15.20 -10.50 8.13
CA ILE A 69 -14.20 -10.24 9.18
C ILE A 69 -14.88 -10.24 10.55
N GLU A 70 -16.04 -9.62 10.70
CA GLU A 70 -16.79 -9.63 11.95
C GLU A 70 -17.21 -11.04 12.37
N ASN A 71 -17.62 -11.88 11.44
CA ASN A 71 -17.96 -13.27 11.74
C ASN A 71 -16.74 -14.05 12.24
N VAL A 72 -15.57 -13.86 11.63
CA VAL A 72 -14.32 -14.47 12.12
C VAL A 72 -13.94 -13.88 13.48
N SER A 73 -14.04 -12.56 13.68
CA SER A 73 -13.71 -11.92 14.95
C SER A 73 -14.59 -12.37 16.10
N ARG A 74 -15.87 -12.64 15.86
CA ARG A 74 -16.81 -13.16 16.89
C ARG A 74 -16.41 -14.55 17.37
N THR A 75 -15.86 -15.38 16.49
CA THR A 75 -15.44 -16.73 16.85
C THR A 75 -14.04 -16.75 17.49
N SER A 76 -13.13 -15.93 16.99
CA SER A 76 -11.72 -15.93 17.40
C SER A 76 -11.46 -15.10 18.64
N PHE A 77 -12.18 -13.96 18.82
CA PHE A 77 -12.09 -13.14 20.02
C PHE A 77 -13.11 -13.56 21.10
N ALA A 78 -13.79 -14.69 20.90
CA ALA A 78 -14.76 -15.26 21.84
C ALA A 78 -14.13 -15.96 23.07
N GLY A 79 -12.83 -15.76 23.33
CA GLY A 79 -12.17 -16.19 24.56
C GLY A 79 -12.70 -15.42 25.81
N PRO A 80 -11.99 -15.42 26.95
CA PRO A 80 -12.41 -14.77 28.20
C PRO A 80 -12.81 -13.30 28.11
N LEU A 81 -12.60 -12.66 26.97
CA LEU A 81 -13.08 -11.30 26.64
C LEU A 81 -14.54 -11.24 26.17
N ALA A 82 -15.11 -12.35 25.72
CA ALA A 82 -16.50 -12.37 25.25
C ALA A 82 -17.52 -12.19 26.38
N GLU A 83 -17.14 -12.49 27.61
CA GLU A 83 -18.00 -12.30 28.80
C GLU A 83 -18.04 -10.86 29.31
N GLN A 84 -17.13 -10.00 28.89
CA GLN A 84 -17.26 -8.58 29.20
C GLN A 84 -18.21 -7.93 28.18
N PRO A 85 -19.31 -7.30 28.62
CA PRO A 85 -20.17 -6.55 27.72
C PRO A 85 -19.28 -5.54 26.97
N ARG A 86 -19.32 -5.59 25.62
CA ARG A 86 -18.55 -4.70 24.74
C ARG A 86 -18.84 -3.27 25.16
N LYS A 87 -17.90 -2.68 25.90
CA LYS A 87 -18.02 -1.27 26.27
C LYS A 87 -17.91 -0.46 24.98
N PRO A 88 -18.96 0.28 24.58
CA PRO A 88 -18.86 1.15 23.41
C PRO A 88 -17.63 2.02 23.56
N LEU A 89 -16.87 2.19 22.49
CA LEU A 89 -15.77 3.13 22.46
C LEU A 89 -16.30 4.51 22.86
N PRO A 90 -15.59 5.24 23.72
CA PRO A 90 -16.04 6.57 24.14
C PRO A 90 -16.28 7.44 22.89
N PRO A 91 -17.25 8.35 22.93
CA PRO A 91 -17.49 9.28 21.83
C PRO A 91 -16.18 10.03 21.54
N ASP A 92 -15.78 10.00 20.29
CA ASP A 92 -14.61 10.68 19.79
C ASP A 92 -15.12 11.75 18.82
N ASP A 93 -15.09 13.02 19.27
CA ASP A 93 -15.61 14.16 18.51
C ASP A 93 -14.95 14.25 17.13
N ARG A 94 -13.66 13.91 17.04
CA ARG A 94 -12.94 13.89 15.77
C ARG A 94 -13.48 12.83 14.82
N PHE A 95 -13.71 11.62 15.31
CA PHE A 95 -14.28 10.55 14.51
C PHE A 95 -15.68 10.92 14.02
N GLN A 96 -16.51 11.53 14.87
CA GLN A 96 -17.86 11.96 14.50
C GLN A 96 -17.81 13.04 13.40
N GLN A 97 -16.95 14.03 13.52
CA GLN A 97 -16.75 15.06 12.49
C GLN A 97 -16.30 14.44 11.16
N LEU A 98 -15.36 13.50 11.21
CA LEU A 98 -14.91 12.80 10.00
C LEU A 98 -16.02 11.94 9.39
N LEU A 99 -16.84 11.29 10.22
CA LEU A 99 -17.96 10.46 9.77
C LEU A 99 -19.00 11.28 8.99
N GLU A 100 -19.28 12.51 9.44
CA GLU A 100 -20.21 13.44 8.77
C GLU A 100 -19.65 13.96 7.43
N ILE A 101 -18.35 14.25 7.37
CA ILE A 101 -17.71 14.82 6.17
C ILE A 101 -17.40 13.71 5.15
N SER A 102 -16.81 12.60 5.60
CA SER A 102 -16.38 11.49 4.77
C SER A 102 -16.22 10.20 5.60
N PRO A 103 -17.16 9.25 5.47
CA PRO A 103 -17.03 7.95 6.15
C PRO A 103 -15.73 7.22 5.81
N ALA A 104 -15.23 7.37 4.59
CA ALA A 104 -13.93 6.82 4.19
C ALA A 104 -12.78 7.43 5.02
N ALA A 105 -12.79 8.74 5.27
CA ALA A 105 -11.80 9.39 6.13
C ALA A 105 -11.91 8.91 7.59
N ALA A 106 -13.13 8.64 8.08
CA ALA A 106 -13.34 8.06 9.41
C ALA A 106 -12.75 6.65 9.53
N VAL A 107 -12.83 5.80 8.48
CA VAL A 107 -12.15 4.50 8.42
C VAL A 107 -10.63 4.65 8.50
N LEU A 108 -10.05 5.60 7.78
CA LEU A 108 -8.61 5.86 7.81
C LEU A 108 -8.16 6.29 9.20
N ASP A 109 -8.91 7.17 9.86
CA ASP A 109 -8.65 7.64 11.22
C ASP A 109 -8.76 6.51 12.24
N ALA A 110 -9.78 5.67 12.14
CA ALA A 110 -9.97 4.50 13.01
C ALA A 110 -8.84 3.45 12.89
N TRP A 111 -8.15 3.40 11.76
CA TRP A 111 -7.00 2.51 11.54
C TRP A 111 -5.71 2.99 12.20
N ILE A 112 -5.53 4.30 12.42
CA ILE A 112 -4.29 4.89 12.94
C ILE A 112 -3.81 4.23 14.23
N PRO A 113 -4.64 4.00 15.26
CA PRO A 113 -4.21 3.35 16.49
C PRO A 113 -3.67 1.94 16.28
N VAL A 114 -4.30 1.16 15.40
CA VAL A 114 -3.86 -0.21 15.05
C VAL A 114 -2.48 -0.17 14.38
N GLU A 115 -2.32 0.70 13.38
CA GLU A 115 -1.07 0.85 12.65
C GLU A 115 0.07 1.32 13.57
N ASN A 116 -0.19 2.28 14.45
CA ASN A 116 0.80 2.77 15.41
C ASN A 116 1.25 1.66 16.37
N LYS A 117 0.34 0.83 16.87
CA LYS A 117 0.67 -0.31 17.73
C LYS A 117 1.51 -1.35 16.99
N LEU A 118 1.12 -1.71 15.78
CA LEU A 118 1.90 -2.63 14.95
C LEU A 118 3.31 -2.08 14.67
N ARG A 119 3.43 -0.80 14.34
CA ARG A 119 4.73 -0.14 14.14
C ARG A 119 5.59 -0.15 15.40
N TRP A 120 4.98 0.12 16.55
CA TRP A 120 5.70 0.11 17.83
C TRP A 120 6.23 -1.29 18.15
N ILE A 121 5.38 -2.33 18.05
CA ILE A 121 5.77 -3.74 18.23
C ILE A 121 6.91 -4.11 17.26
N GLY A 122 6.78 -3.71 15.99
CA GLY A 122 7.78 -3.96 14.97
C GLY A 122 9.13 -3.27 15.26
N GLN A 123 9.11 -2.04 15.76
CA GLN A 123 10.32 -1.32 16.15
C GLN A 123 11.03 -1.96 17.33
N ASP A 124 10.27 -2.40 18.34
CA ASP A 124 10.82 -3.05 19.52
C ASP A 124 11.48 -4.39 19.16
N HIS A 125 10.83 -5.13 18.28
CA HIS A 125 11.37 -6.37 17.72
C HIS A 125 12.66 -6.14 16.93
N MET A 126 12.71 -5.08 16.10
CA MET A 126 13.89 -4.71 15.32
C MET A 126 15.05 -4.26 16.19
N LYS A 127 14.78 -3.58 17.32
CA LYS A 127 15.82 -3.22 18.28
C LYS A 127 16.45 -4.47 18.90
N ALA A 128 15.63 -5.44 19.30
CA ALA A 128 16.11 -6.71 19.84
C ALA A 128 16.91 -7.51 18.80
N PHE A 129 16.51 -7.49 17.54
CA PHE A 129 17.21 -8.16 16.44
C PHE A 129 18.53 -7.45 16.05
N ASN A 130 18.53 -6.10 15.97
CA ASN A 130 19.71 -5.31 15.62
C ASN A 130 20.75 -5.22 16.75
N ALA A 131 20.35 -5.44 18.00
CA ALA A 131 21.32 -5.59 19.10
C ALA A 131 22.22 -6.81 18.90
N SER A 132 21.81 -7.78 18.09
CA SER A 132 22.61 -8.96 17.74
C SER A 132 23.36 -8.86 16.41
N GLN A 133 23.10 -7.85 15.59
CA GLN A 133 23.77 -7.64 14.29
C GLN A 133 24.06 -6.14 14.04
N ILE A 134 25.30 -5.75 14.22
CA ILE A 134 25.81 -4.39 14.04
C ILE A 134 25.93 -4.06 12.55
N ASN A 135 24.84 -3.58 11.92
CA ASN A 135 24.93 -2.82 10.67
C ASN A 135 23.69 -1.90 10.53
N SER A 136 23.84 -0.67 11.05
CA SER A 136 22.78 0.31 11.28
C SER A 136 22.36 1.17 10.06
N HIS A 137 22.74 0.84 8.82
CA HIS A 137 22.55 1.75 7.69
C HIS A 137 21.30 1.49 6.82
N MET A 138 20.43 0.55 7.19
CA MET A 138 19.25 0.22 6.37
C MET A 138 17.97 0.16 7.19
N TYR A 139 17.63 1.25 7.87
CA TYR A 139 16.37 1.37 8.59
C TYR A 139 15.23 1.60 7.60
N ARG A 140 14.71 0.53 7.01
CA ARG A 140 13.45 0.58 6.28
C ARG A 140 12.33 0.24 7.26
N PRO A 141 11.32 1.11 7.45
CA PRO A 141 10.15 0.75 8.26
C PRO A 141 9.53 -0.53 7.67
N LEU A 142 9.32 -1.52 8.52
CA LEU A 142 8.64 -2.74 8.08
C LEU A 142 7.20 -2.41 7.67
N GLU A 143 6.78 -2.92 6.54
CA GLU A 143 5.38 -2.87 6.12
C GLU A 143 4.51 -3.66 7.11
N VAL A 144 3.28 -3.21 7.34
CA VAL A 144 2.32 -3.85 8.26
C VAL A 144 2.20 -5.35 7.99
N ARG A 145 2.13 -5.75 6.72
CA ARG A 145 2.03 -7.18 6.34
C ARG A 145 3.25 -7.99 6.74
N SER A 146 4.45 -7.43 6.61
CA SER A 146 5.69 -8.08 7.05
C SER A 146 5.73 -8.22 8.56
N MET A 147 5.30 -7.20 9.30
CA MET A 147 5.19 -7.25 10.75
C MET A 147 4.21 -8.32 11.22
N LEU A 148 3.04 -8.41 10.60
CA LEU A 148 2.05 -9.44 10.90
C LEU A 148 2.61 -10.85 10.66
N GLY A 149 3.37 -11.05 9.57
CA GLY A 149 4.04 -12.32 9.29
C GLY A 149 5.06 -12.70 10.37
N ILE A 150 5.82 -11.75 10.90
CA ILE A 150 6.74 -11.96 12.01
C ILE A 150 5.98 -12.33 13.28
N LEU A 151 4.93 -11.59 13.63
CA LEU A 151 4.13 -11.87 14.84
C LEU A 151 3.48 -13.25 14.78
N LEU A 152 2.99 -13.66 13.61
CA LEU A 152 2.43 -14.99 13.41
C LEU A 152 3.51 -16.08 13.53
N SER A 153 4.68 -15.89 12.92
CA SER A 153 5.79 -16.86 12.98
C SER A 153 6.35 -17.05 14.39
N GLN A 154 6.18 -16.05 15.25
CA GLN A 154 6.60 -16.09 16.66
C GLN A 154 5.47 -16.49 17.61
N GLU A 155 4.34 -16.93 17.07
CA GLU A 155 3.15 -17.31 17.87
C GLU A 155 2.65 -16.19 18.81
N LYS A 156 2.98 -14.93 18.49
CA LYS A 156 2.52 -13.74 19.23
C LYS A 156 1.06 -13.39 18.93
N ILE A 157 0.61 -13.69 17.73
CA ILE A 157 -0.78 -13.62 17.31
C ILE A 157 -1.17 -14.97 16.69
N ASP A 158 -2.44 -15.32 16.80
CA ASP A 158 -2.99 -16.49 16.13
C ASP A 158 -3.30 -16.21 14.65
N LYS A 159 -3.61 -17.26 13.91
CA LYS A 159 -3.90 -17.20 12.49
C LYS A 159 -5.12 -16.33 12.19
N ASP A 160 -6.11 -16.38 13.05
CA ASP A 160 -7.36 -15.63 12.87
C ASP A 160 -7.12 -14.14 13.06
N SER A 161 -6.36 -13.73 14.08
CA SER A 161 -5.93 -12.35 14.28
C SER A 161 -5.13 -11.84 13.08
N TYR A 162 -4.22 -12.67 12.54
CA TYR A 162 -3.48 -12.32 11.32
C TYR A 162 -4.43 -12.04 10.14
N VAL A 163 -5.42 -12.92 9.91
CA VAL A 163 -6.38 -12.77 8.82
C VAL A 163 -7.23 -11.50 9.02
N ILE A 164 -7.77 -11.29 10.24
CA ILE A 164 -8.60 -10.13 10.57
C ILE A 164 -7.82 -8.83 10.30
N ILE A 165 -6.61 -8.71 10.82
CA ILE A 165 -5.81 -7.48 10.68
C ILE A 165 -5.41 -7.24 9.21
N SER A 166 -5.07 -8.31 8.48
CA SER A 166 -4.72 -8.22 7.05
C SER A 166 -5.91 -7.76 6.21
N GLU A 167 -7.10 -8.28 6.46
CA GLU A 167 -8.32 -7.89 5.75
C GLU A 167 -8.77 -6.47 6.14
N MET A 168 -8.63 -6.08 7.39
CA MET A 168 -8.86 -4.68 7.79
C MET A 168 -7.93 -3.70 7.08
N GLN A 169 -6.66 -4.08 6.89
CA GLN A 169 -5.73 -3.28 6.09
C GLN A 169 -6.18 -3.15 4.64
N ASN A 170 -6.71 -4.25 4.05
CA ASN A 170 -7.27 -4.22 2.70
C ASN A 170 -8.50 -3.29 2.60
N LEU A 171 -9.42 -3.37 3.57
CA LEU A 171 -10.58 -2.47 3.65
C LEU A 171 -10.16 -1.01 3.81
N ARG A 172 -9.21 -0.73 4.68
CA ARG A 172 -8.65 0.62 4.85
C ARG A 172 -8.07 1.16 3.54
N ASN A 173 -7.34 0.32 2.79
CA ASN A 173 -6.79 0.72 1.50
C ASN A 173 -7.90 0.93 0.45
N SER A 174 -8.94 0.09 0.45
CA SER A 174 -10.11 0.29 -0.39
C SER A 174 -10.81 1.61 -0.09
N ALA A 175 -11.06 1.94 1.18
CA ALA A 175 -11.62 3.22 1.60
C ALA A 175 -10.78 4.42 1.11
N ALA A 176 -9.45 4.31 1.15
CA ALA A 176 -8.56 5.36 0.70
C ALA A 176 -8.61 5.59 -0.82
N HIS A 177 -8.89 4.56 -1.62
CA HIS A 177 -8.84 4.63 -3.08
C HIS A 177 -10.21 4.76 -3.75
N GLN A 178 -11.24 4.15 -3.17
CA GLN A 178 -12.57 4.07 -3.79
C GLN A 178 -13.58 5.00 -3.13
N GLY A 179 -13.39 5.33 -1.86
CA GLY A 179 -14.24 6.30 -1.12
C GLY A 179 -15.69 5.86 -0.87
N ASP A 180 -16.10 4.69 -1.36
CA ASP A 180 -17.48 4.19 -1.25
C ASP A 180 -17.63 3.38 0.05
N VAL A 181 -17.83 4.11 1.15
CA VAL A 181 -18.00 3.56 2.49
C VAL A 181 -19.23 4.20 3.13
N SER A 182 -20.14 3.38 3.65
CA SER A 182 -21.27 3.90 4.43
C SER A 182 -20.85 4.37 5.83
N ALA A 183 -21.60 5.31 6.40
CA ALA A 183 -21.36 5.76 7.78
C ALA A 183 -21.48 4.60 8.78
N VAL A 184 -22.43 3.68 8.54
CA VAL A 184 -22.63 2.49 9.36
C VAL A 184 -21.40 1.57 9.34
N ASP A 185 -20.84 1.33 8.15
CA ASP A 185 -19.67 0.48 8.00
C ASP A 185 -18.40 1.12 8.59
N ALA A 186 -18.27 2.45 8.54
CA ALA A 186 -17.18 3.15 9.20
C ALA A 186 -17.24 3.00 10.73
N VAL A 187 -18.43 3.05 11.33
CA VAL A 187 -18.62 2.79 12.78
C VAL A 187 -18.26 1.33 13.11
N ARG A 188 -18.74 0.37 12.34
CA ARG A 188 -18.42 -1.06 12.53
C ARG A 188 -16.92 -1.32 12.41
N PHE A 189 -16.27 -0.69 11.43
CA PHE A 189 -14.82 -0.79 11.25
C PHE A 189 -14.05 -0.23 12.46
N ARG A 190 -14.50 0.90 13.03
CA ARG A 190 -13.93 1.48 14.25
C ARG A 190 -14.04 0.53 15.43
N ASP A 191 -15.21 -0.09 15.63
CA ASP A 191 -15.40 -1.05 16.71
C ASP A 191 -14.47 -2.25 16.57
N LEU A 192 -14.30 -2.75 15.37
CA LEU A 192 -13.37 -3.84 15.06
C LEU A 192 -11.90 -3.41 15.28
N ALA A 193 -11.52 -2.20 14.90
CA ALA A 193 -10.20 -1.63 15.16
C ALA A 193 -9.90 -1.53 16.67
N GLY A 194 -10.90 -1.19 17.46
CA GLY A 194 -10.82 -1.22 18.93
C GLY A 194 -10.54 -2.62 19.49
N GLN A 195 -11.22 -3.64 18.98
CA GLN A 195 -10.99 -5.05 19.36
C GLN A 195 -9.57 -5.50 19.00
N VAL A 196 -9.14 -5.25 17.78
CA VAL A 196 -7.78 -5.55 17.31
C VAL A 196 -6.74 -4.81 18.15
N SER A 197 -6.97 -3.55 18.47
CA SER A 197 -6.10 -2.77 19.35
C SER A 197 -5.92 -3.43 20.72
N ALA A 198 -7.01 -3.95 21.33
CA ALA A 198 -6.96 -4.64 22.61
C ALA A 198 -6.21 -5.99 22.53
N VAL A 199 -6.29 -6.69 21.39
CA VAL A 199 -5.48 -7.90 21.14
C VAL A 199 -3.99 -7.55 21.07
N LEU A 200 -3.64 -6.49 20.33
CA LEU A 200 -2.25 -6.04 20.18
C LEU A 200 -1.65 -5.54 21.50
N ASP A 201 -2.42 -4.94 22.39
CA ASP A 201 -1.96 -4.53 23.72
C ASP A 201 -1.46 -5.71 24.54
N ARG A 202 -2.09 -6.88 24.42
CA ARG A 202 -1.66 -8.09 25.12
C ARG A 202 -0.33 -8.64 24.59
N VAL A 203 -0.08 -8.51 23.31
CA VAL A 203 1.20 -8.92 22.69
C VAL A 203 2.36 -8.14 23.32
N GLN A 204 2.16 -6.87 23.67
CA GLN A 204 3.20 -6.03 24.29
C GLN A 204 3.55 -6.47 25.72
N PHE A 205 2.56 -6.77 26.54
CA PHE A 205 2.77 -7.14 27.94
C PHE A 205 3.45 -8.49 28.14
N THR A 206 3.42 -9.39 27.16
CA THR A 206 4.09 -10.70 27.28
C THR A 206 5.62 -10.58 27.22
N ASN A 207 6.18 -9.44 26.81
CA ASN A 207 7.62 -9.21 26.74
C ASN A 207 8.22 -8.64 28.05
N GLU A 208 7.41 -8.15 29.00
CA GLU A 208 7.89 -7.58 30.26
C GLU A 208 8.08 -8.63 31.38
N ILE A 209 7.67 -9.90 31.15
CA ILE A 209 7.70 -10.96 32.19
C ILE A 209 8.81 -12.01 31.91
N LYS A 210 9.81 -11.68 31.10
CA LYS A 210 11.03 -12.48 30.96
C LYS A 210 12.24 -11.58 31.17
#